data_cea7ebeeda4e0885cc2deeb53c2b8ab9
#
_entry.id   cea7ebeeda4e0885cc2deeb53c2b8ab9
#
_cell.length_a   1.000
_cell.length_b   1.000
_cell.length_c   1.000
_cell.angle_alpha   90.00
_cell.angle_beta   90.00
_cell.angle_gamma   90.00
#
_symmetry.space_group_name_H-M   'P 1'
#
loop_
_entity.id
_entity.type
_entity.pdbx_description
1 polymer ?
#
loop_
_entity_poly.entity_id
_entity_poly.type
_entity_poly.pdbx_seq_one_letter_code
_entity_poly.pdbx_strand_id
1 'polypeptide(L)'
;MDTSPHIIVAGGGIGGLSLAQGLRKAGFRATVLERDPSAGHRPQGYRISLKETGAAALRACLPPGLYDLAVATSIRPATRMTFLDTRLVPKFSKDVPPQLPGVDGFGVNRLTLREILLSGLDVRFGTEFTRYEPLPGARVRAHLAGGSALDGDLLAGADGVGSRVRAQLLPDAVVDRLDWALYGRTVLTPDLLAATPPDLVDTFNRVTAPDHTAISVATCRPCAPVAEAAARHAPGLRLTDVPGYFSWTLTAPGPRPEDTSPAALHRLALATVAGWHEGVRRIVELADPEATFVVHTHSARRVRPWDEPAVTLLGDAVHSMSPGRGEGANVALRDAHTLSAGLAAAAAEGRPLAEAKTAYEHAMLDYAFTAVEASLQQPFAPFARPVRPPAR
;
A
#
# COMPACT_ATOMS: atom_id res chain seq x y z
N MET A 1 30.81 9.29 -19.50
CA MET A 1 29.80 8.26 -19.21
C MET A 1 29.35 8.49 -17.76
N ASP A 2 28.06 8.47 -17.50
CA ASP A 2 27.54 8.58 -16.13
C ASP A 2 28.00 7.32 -15.36
N THR A 3 28.82 7.52 -14.34
CA THR A 3 29.39 6.45 -13.52
C THR A 3 28.55 6.14 -12.28
N SER A 4 27.39 6.82 -12.14
CA SER A 4 26.48 6.59 -11.01
C SER A 4 25.95 5.15 -11.04
N PRO A 5 25.93 4.44 -9.91
CA PRO A 5 25.38 3.10 -9.87
C PRO A 5 23.94 3.06 -10.35
N HIS A 6 23.59 1.99 -11.06
CA HIS A 6 22.27 1.77 -11.61
C HIS A 6 21.47 0.76 -10.79
N ILE A 7 20.39 1.20 -10.19
CA ILE A 7 19.50 0.37 -9.39
C ILE A 7 18.23 0.05 -10.18
N ILE A 8 17.95 -1.23 -10.35
CA ILE A 8 16.71 -1.71 -10.99
C ILE A 8 15.69 -1.98 -9.88
N VAL A 9 14.50 -1.40 -10.00
CA VAL A 9 13.39 -1.63 -9.07
C VAL A 9 12.30 -2.41 -9.80
N ALA A 10 12.10 -3.66 -9.45
CA ALA A 10 11.01 -4.47 -9.99
C ALA A 10 9.73 -4.23 -9.20
N GLY A 11 8.79 -3.48 -9.78
CA GLY A 11 7.49 -3.12 -9.21
C GLY A 11 7.32 -1.64 -8.90
N GLY A 12 6.33 -1.01 -9.57
CA GLY A 12 5.92 0.40 -9.41
C GLY A 12 4.82 0.60 -8.35
N GLY A 13 4.86 -0.17 -7.25
CA GLY A 13 4.03 0.05 -6.06
C GLY A 13 4.56 1.20 -5.19
N ILE A 14 3.85 1.50 -4.09
CA ILE A 14 4.22 2.60 -3.19
C ILE A 14 5.65 2.44 -2.65
N GLY A 15 6.03 1.23 -2.21
CA GLY A 15 7.39 0.97 -1.72
C GLY A 15 8.46 1.14 -2.79
N GLY A 16 8.27 0.53 -3.98
CA GLY A 16 9.23 0.61 -5.08
C GLY A 16 9.42 2.03 -5.62
N LEU A 17 8.32 2.77 -5.81
CA LEU A 17 8.40 4.18 -6.24
C LEU A 17 9.04 5.07 -5.18
N SER A 18 8.77 4.83 -3.89
CA SER A 18 9.42 5.56 -2.80
C SER A 18 10.92 5.28 -2.72
N LEU A 19 11.33 4.02 -2.95
CA LEU A 19 12.74 3.66 -3.08
C LEU A 19 13.38 4.41 -4.25
N ALA A 20 12.75 4.40 -5.42
CA ALA A 20 13.27 5.09 -6.61
C ALA A 20 13.41 6.61 -6.38
N GLN A 21 12.47 7.24 -5.67
CA GLN A 21 12.58 8.65 -5.27
C GLN A 21 13.76 8.89 -4.32
N GLY A 22 13.93 8.05 -3.30
CA GLY A 22 15.07 8.14 -2.37
C GLY A 22 16.41 7.97 -3.08
N LEU A 23 16.51 7.00 -3.99
CA LEU A 23 17.70 6.75 -4.82
C LEU A 23 18.01 7.94 -5.73
N ARG A 24 17.00 8.46 -6.44
CA ARG A 24 17.15 9.65 -7.29
C ARG A 24 17.64 10.86 -6.49
N LYS A 25 17.05 11.09 -5.31
CA LYS A 25 17.46 12.17 -4.39
C LYS A 25 18.92 12.03 -3.96
N ALA A 26 19.40 10.80 -3.83
CA ALA A 26 20.79 10.46 -3.50
C ALA A 26 21.73 10.43 -4.71
N GLY A 27 21.27 10.74 -5.93
CA GLY A 27 22.08 10.80 -7.13
C GLY A 27 22.31 9.46 -7.85
N PHE A 28 21.58 8.40 -7.46
CA PHE A 28 21.63 7.13 -8.19
C PHE A 28 20.78 7.19 -9.46
N ARG A 29 21.17 6.42 -10.46
CA ARG A 29 20.31 6.08 -11.58
C ARG A 29 19.36 4.97 -11.15
N ALA A 30 18.05 5.19 -11.23
CA ALA A 30 17.03 4.20 -10.88
C ALA A 30 16.06 4.00 -12.06
N THR A 31 15.82 2.75 -12.44
CA THR A 31 14.81 2.37 -13.43
C THR A 31 13.78 1.48 -12.76
N VAL A 32 12.51 1.88 -12.79
CA VAL A 32 11.39 1.12 -12.25
C VAL A 32 10.72 0.31 -13.37
N LEU A 33 10.59 -0.99 -13.16
CA LEU A 33 9.88 -1.90 -14.06
C LEU A 33 8.47 -2.13 -13.52
N GLU A 34 7.44 -1.73 -14.26
CA GLU A 34 6.05 -1.91 -13.84
C GLU A 34 5.27 -2.66 -14.91
N ARG A 35 4.66 -3.80 -14.52
CA ARG A 35 3.89 -4.64 -15.45
C ARG A 35 2.57 -4.01 -15.89
N ASP A 36 1.95 -3.17 -15.04
CA ASP A 36 0.74 -2.46 -15.42
C ASP A 36 1.03 -1.46 -16.53
N PRO A 37 0.12 -1.26 -17.50
CA PRO A 37 0.33 -0.33 -18.61
C PRO A 37 0.25 1.14 -18.19
N SER A 38 -0.29 1.45 -17.02
CA SER A 38 -0.40 2.82 -16.49
C SER A 38 -0.58 2.85 -14.98
N ALA A 39 -0.47 4.03 -14.37
CA ALA A 39 -0.61 4.23 -12.93
C ALA A 39 -1.99 3.83 -12.38
N GLY A 40 -3.06 4.07 -13.13
CA GLY A 40 -4.44 3.82 -12.73
C GLY A 40 -5.07 2.54 -13.30
N HIS A 41 -4.26 1.63 -13.89
CA HIS A 41 -4.76 0.48 -14.63
C HIS A 41 -5.69 -0.45 -13.83
N ARG A 42 -5.42 -0.68 -12.57
CA ARG A 42 -6.22 -1.59 -11.73
C ARG A 42 -6.55 -0.98 -10.37
N PRO A 43 -7.71 -1.34 -9.81
CA PRO A 43 -8.03 -0.97 -8.44
C PRO A 43 -7.08 -1.72 -7.48
N GLN A 44 -6.40 -0.97 -6.62
CA GLN A 44 -5.45 -1.52 -5.63
C GLN A 44 -5.79 -1.08 -4.20
N GLY A 45 -7.06 -0.79 -3.93
CA GLY A 45 -7.51 -0.10 -2.74
C GLY A 45 -7.57 1.42 -2.98
N TYR A 46 -8.29 2.11 -2.13
CA TYR A 46 -8.63 3.51 -2.37
C TYR A 46 -7.92 4.45 -1.41
N ARG A 47 -7.60 3.98 -0.21
CA ARG A 47 -7.02 4.76 0.86
C ARG A 47 -5.82 4.05 1.48
N ILE A 48 -4.80 4.83 1.83
CA ILE A 48 -3.68 4.39 2.65
C ILE A 48 -3.64 5.31 3.88
N SER A 49 -3.45 4.72 5.06
CA SER A 49 -3.15 5.46 6.28
C SER A 49 -1.66 5.42 6.53
N LEU A 50 -1.01 6.56 6.44
CA LEU A 50 0.38 6.73 6.83
C LEU A 50 0.41 7.10 8.31
N LYS A 51 1.15 6.33 9.09
CA LYS A 51 1.49 6.63 10.47
C LYS A 51 2.72 7.53 10.51
N GLU A 52 3.07 8.02 11.68
CA GLU A 52 4.25 8.85 11.87
C GLU A 52 5.50 8.27 11.21
N THR A 53 5.78 6.97 11.42
CA THR A 53 6.95 6.28 10.83
C THR A 53 6.93 6.25 9.30
N GLY A 54 5.76 5.96 8.70
CA GLY A 54 5.60 5.95 7.25
C GLY A 54 5.65 7.36 6.65
N ALA A 55 5.08 8.35 7.32
CA ALA A 55 5.13 9.74 6.90
C ALA A 55 6.57 10.30 6.95
N ALA A 56 7.32 9.99 8.02
CA ALA A 56 8.73 10.36 8.15
C ALA A 56 9.59 9.71 7.04
N ALA A 57 9.39 8.43 6.77
CA ALA A 57 10.09 7.72 5.70
C ALA A 57 9.76 8.32 4.31
N LEU A 58 8.49 8.59 4.04
CA LEU A 58 8.05 9.25 2.80
C LEU A 58 8.70 10.64 2.64
N ARG A 59 8.74 11.44 3.72
CA ARG A 59 9.40 12.74 3.74
C ARG A 59 10.90 12.64 3.44
N ALA A 60 11.55 11.62 3.96
CA ALA A 60 12.97 11.40 3.72
C ALA A 60 13.26 11.04 2.25
N CYS A 61 12.40 10.25 1.61
CA CYS A 61 12.55 9.83 0.22
C CYS A 61 12.19 10.92 -0.78
N LEU A 62 11.16 11.74 -0.51
CA LEU A 62 10.66 12.72 -1.47
C LEU A 62 11.44 14.05 -1.46
N PRO A 63 11.51 14.77 -2.60
CA PRO A 63 11.78 16.20 -2.61
C PRO A 63 10.73 16.95 -1.78
N PRO A 64 11.10 18.07 -1.11
CA PRO A 64 10.18 18.81 -0.23
C PRO A 64 8.84 19.16 -0.86
N GLY A 65 8.82 19.70 -2.08
CA GLY A 65 7.58 20.08 -2.76
C GLY A 65 6.64 18.90 -3.05
N LEU A 66 7.17 17.69 -3.36
CA LEU A 66 6.36 16.49 -3.56
C LEU A 66 5.79 15.97 -2.23
N TYR A 67 6.57 16.06 -1.14
CA TYR A 67 6.06 15.71 0.19
C TYR A 67 4.95 16.68 0.63
N ASP A 68 5.16 17.98 0.47
CA ASP A 68 4.18 19.00 0.80
C ASP A 68 2.89 18.83 -0.01
N LEU A 69 3.01 18.44 -1.29
CA LEU A 69 1.87 18.08 -2.13
C LEU A 69 1.10 16.88 -1.57
N ALA A 70 1.81 15.82 -1.13
CA ALA A 70 1.17 14.64 -0.53
C ALA A 70 0.43 15.00 0.76
N VAL A 71 0.99 15.92 1.57
CA VAL A 71 0.33 16.45 2.78
C VAL A 71 -0.87 17.30 2.42
N ALA A 72 -0.74 18.23 1.48
CA ALA A 72 -1.82 19.13 1.06
C ALA A 72 -3.02 18.40 0.45
N THR A 73 -2.77 17.28 -0.28
CA THR A 73 -3.79 16.42 -0.87
C THR A 73 -4.23 15.27 0.04
N SER A 74 -3.77 15.26 1.30
CA SER A 74 -4.16 14.25 2.28
C SER A 74 -5.67 14.25 2.53
N ILE A 75 -6.17 13.10 2.97
CA ILE A 75 -7.58 12.95 3.34
C ILE A 75 -7.79 13.62 4.70
N ARG A 76 -8.90 14.33 4.84
CA ARG A 76 -9.30 14.95 6.11
C ARG A 76 -9.26 13.94 7.24
N PRO A 77 -8.63 14.24 8.39
CA PRO A 77 -8.51 13.32 9.50
C PRO A 77 -9.88 12.91 10.07
N ALA A 78 -9.96 11.70 10.60
CA ALA A 78 -11.11 11.28 11.37
C ALA A 78 -11.17 12.05 12.70
N THR A 79 -12.38 12.47 13.09
CA THR A 79 -12.62 13.21 14.35
C THR A 79 -13.04 12.28 15.48
N ARG A 80 -13.49 11.07 15.15
CA ARG A 80 -14.01 10.09 16.11
C ARG A 80 -13.70 8.68 15.68
N MET A 81 -13.55 7.78 16.66
CA MET A 81 -13.55 6.34 16.48
C MET A 81 -14.86 5.79 17.02
N THR A 82 -15.60 5.01 16.22
CA THR A 82 -16.92 4.49 16.59
C THR A 82 -17.09 3.03 16.15
N PHE A 83 -17.46 2.16 17.08
CA PHE A 83 -17.87 0.78 16.80
C PHE A 83 -19.38 0.68 17.01
N LEU A 84 -20.08 0.17 16.02
CA LEU A 84 -21.55 0.23 15.90
C LEU A 84 -22.11 -1.17 15.67
N ASP A 85 -23.36 -1.39 16.03
CA ASP A 85 -24.13 -2.52 15.53
C ASP A 85 -24.78 -2.19 14.17
N THR A 86 -25.47 -3.16 13.58
CA THR A 86 -26.12 -3.01 12.25
C THR A 86 -27.26 -1.98 12.20
N ARG A 87 -27.74 -1.50 13.35
CA ARG A 87 -28.72 -0.40 13.49
C ARG A 87 -28.05 0.94 13.78
N LEU A 88 -26.71 1.00 13.73
CA LEU A 88 -25.86 2.13 14.08
C LEU A 88 -25.97 2.55 15.55
N VAL A 89 -26.35 1.64 16.45
CA VAL A 89 -26.24 1.89 17.89
C VAL A 89 -24.79 1.76 18.31
N PRO A 90 -24.18 2.81 18.91
CA PRO A 90 -22.80 2.77 19.34
C PRO A 90 -22.58 1.74 20.45
N LYS A 91 -21.62 0.83 20.24
CA LYS A 91 -21.07 -0.06 21.28
C LYS A 91 -19.84 0.55 21.94
N PHE A 92 -19.13 1.39 21.20
CA PHE A 92 -17.99 2.17 21.68
C PHE A 92 -17.86 3.42 20.82
N SER A 93 -17.55 4.54 21.44
CA SER A 93 -17.21 5.78 20.75
C SER A 93 -16.17 6.56 21.54
N LYS A 94 -15.18 7.12 20.85
CA LYS A 94 -14.13 7.95 21.43
C LYS A 94 -13.73 9.03 20.43
N ASP A 95 -13.64 10.27 20.89
CA ASP A 95 -13.10 11.35 20.08
C ASP A 95 -11.61 11.11 19.80
N VAL A 96 -11.20 11.41 18.60
CA VAL A 96 -9.80 11.37 18.18
C VAL A 96 -9.24 12.80 18.32
N PRO A 97 -8.12 12.97 19.00
CA PRO A 97 -7.47 14.28 19.07
C PRO A 97 -7.22 14.85 17.67
N PRO A 98 -7.26 16.18 17.50
CA PRO A 98 -6.89 16.80 16.23
C PRO A 98 -5.52 16.32 15.76
N GLN A 99 -5.46 15.80 14.53
CA GLN A 99 -4.22 15.34 13.91
C GLN A 99 -3.70 16.41 12.96
N LEU A 100 -2.40 16.64 13.00
CA LEU A 100 -1.70 17.51 12.05
C LEU A 100 -1.13 16.65 10.93
N PRO A 101 -1.71 16.68 9.70
CA PRO A 101 -1.17 15.95 8.58
C PRO A 101 0.32 16.26 8.36
N GLY A 102 1.13 15.22 8.17
CA GLY A 102 2.57 15.34 8.00
C GLY A 102 3.38 15.34 9.31
N VAL A 103 2.74 15.48 10.47
CA VAL A 103 3.37 15.33 11.80
C VAL A 103 2.92 14.02 12.43
N ASP A 104 1.61 13.86 12.63
CA ASP A 104 1.04 12.66 13.30
C ASP A 104 0.70 11.51 12.33
N GLY A 105 1.17 11.62 11.10
CA GLY A 105 0.71 10.78 10.01
C GLY A 105 -0.49 11.41 9.27
N PHE A 106 -0.98 10.75 8.21
CA PHE A 106 -2.12 11.23 7.43
C PHE A 106 -2.69 10.15 6.51
N GLY A 107 -3.95 10.28 6.15
CA GLY A 107 -4.57 9.44 5.12
C GLY A 107 -4.30 10.00 3.72
N VAL A 108 -4.11 9.13 2.73
CA VAL A 108 -3.94 9.55 1.33
C VAL A 108 -4.81 8.72 0.40
N ASN A 109 -5.25 9.32 -0.71
CA ASN A 109 -5.74 8.56 -1.85
C ASN A 109 -4.56 7.82 -2.49
N ARG A 110 -4.73 6.52 -2.75
CA ARG A 110 -3.64 5.68 -3.24
C ARG A 110 -3.17 6.09 -4.64
N LEU A 111 -4.09 6.45 -5.54
CA LEU A 111 -3.74 6.89 -6.89
C LEU A 111 -2.98 8.22 -6.84
N THR A 112 -3.50 9.19 -6.10
CA THR A 112 -2.84 10.49 -5.92
C THR A 112 -1.43 10.35 -5.38
N LEU A 113 -1.22 9.52 -4.33
CA LEU A 113 0.12 9.28 -3.82
C LEU A 113 1.02 8.58 -4.85
N ARG A 114 0.47 7.60 -5.61
CA ARG A 114 1.24 6.92 -6.65
C ARG A 114 1.68 7.89 -7.75
N GLU A 115 0.79 8.77 -8.20
CA GLU A 115 1.10 9.79 -9.22
C GLU A 115 2.16 10.80 -8.73
N ILE A 116 2.08 11.22 -7.46
CA ILE A 116 3.12 12.07 -6.85
C ILE A 116 4.47 11.35 -6.86
N LEU A 117 4.50 10.09 -6.45
CA LEU A 117 5.72 9.28 -6.42
C LEU A 117 6.31 9.02 -7.81
N LEU A 118 5.50 8.97 -8.85
CA LEU A 118 5.95 8.80 -10.25
C LEU A 118 6.71 10.03 -10.79
N SER A 119 6.57 11.19 -10.16
CA SER A 119 7.11 12.45 -10.68
C SER A 119 8.61 12.39 -10.90
N GLY A 120 9.03 12.55 -12.15
CA GLY A 120 10.43 12.64 -12.55
C GLY A 120 11.22 11.33 -12.45
N LEU A 121 10.57 10.17 -12.33
CA LEU A 121 11.22 8.85 -12.37
C LEU A 121 11.25 8.26 -13.77
N ASP A 122 12.27 7.42 -14.05
CA ASP A 122 12.28 6.50 -15.20
C ASP A 122 11.45 5.26 -14.86
N VAL A 123 10.17 5.26 -15.25
CA VAL A 123 9.25 4.14 -15.04
C VAL A 123 8.85 3.53 -16.37
N ARG A 124 9.17 2.25 -16.54
CA ARG A 124 8.82 1.47 -17.73
C ARG A 124 7.55 0.70 -17.46
N PHE A 125 6.42 1.30 -17.82
CA PHE A 125 5.13 0.66 -17.79
C PHE A 125 4.99 -0.44 -18.85
N GLY A 126 4.10 -1.41 -18.62
CA GLY A 126 3.92 -2.57 -19.49
C GLY A 126 5.15 -3.49 -19.53
N THR A 127 6.05 -3.34 -18.57
CA THR A 127 7.33 -4.04 -18.51
C THR A 127 7.35 -5.02 -17.35
N GLU A 128 7.18 -6.30 -17.64
CA GLU A 128 7.13 -7.35 -16.64
C GLU A 128 8.52 -7.98 -16.45
N PHE A 129 9.03 -7.91 -15.21
CA PHE A 129 10.21 -8.67 -14.79
C PHE A 129 9.89 -10.18 -14.78
N THR A 130 10.83 -11.01 -15.29
CA THR A 130 10.64 -12.46 -15.35
C THR A 130 11.61 -13.25 -14.47
N ARG A 131 12.90 -12.94 -14.55
CA ARG A 131 13.97 -13.55 -13.76
C ARG A 131 15.20 -12.65 -13.72
N TYR A 132 16.10 -12.91 -12.82
CA TYR A 132 17.43 -12.28 -12.80
C TYR A 132 18.56 -13.30 -13.05
N GLU A 133 19.72 -12.76 -13.43
CA GLU A 133 20.95 -13.50 -13.63
C GLU A 133 22.09 -12.72 -12.97
N PRO A 134 22.84 -13.34 -12.04
CA PRO A 134 24.03 -12.72 -11.47
C PRO A 134 25.08 -12.47 -12.56
N LEU A 135 25.76 -11.31 -12.48
CA LEU A 135 26.84 -10.93 -13.37
C LEU A 135 28.16 -10.75 -12.59
N PRO A 136 29.32 -10.85 -13.26
CA PRO A 136 30.61 -10.54 -12.63
C PRO A 136 30.61 -9.13 -11.97
N GLY A 137 31.36 -8.99 -10.87
CA GLY A 137 31.52 -7.72 -10.15
C GLY A 137 30.31 -7.35 -9.28
N ALA A 138 29.59 -8.34 -8.74
CA ALA A 138 28.39 -8.15 -7.91
C ALA A 138 27.33 -7.29 -8.61
N ARG A 139 27.09 -7.56 -9.89
CA ARG A 139 26.06 -6.94 -10.72
C ARG A 139 24.96 -7.94 -11.06
N VAL A 140 23.89 -7.46 -11.65
CA VAL A 140 22.72 -8.27 -11.96
C VAL A 140 22.11 -7.89 -13.31
N ARG A 141 21.63 -8.88 -14.04
CA ARG A 141 20.83 -8.72 -15.25
C ARG A 141 19.38 -9.07 -14.95
N ALA A 142 18.47 -8.13 -15.13
CA ALA A 142 17.02 -8.35 -15.07
C ALA A 142 16.50 -8.69 -16.46
N HIS A 143 15.92 -9.88 -16.62
CA HIS A 143 15.25 -10.31 -17.85
C HIS A 143 13.78 -9.92 -17.81
N LEU A 144 13.25 -9.47 -18.94
CA LEU A 144 11.91 -8.92 -19.08
C LEU A 144 11.06 -9.80 -19.99
N ALA A 145 9.74 -9.75 -19.82
CA ALA A 145 8.83 -10.34 -20.78
C ALA A 145 9.06 -9.70 -22.17
N GLY A 146 9.07 -10.52 -23.23
CA GLY A 146 9.43 -10.05 -24.56
C GLY A 146 10.91 -10.17 -24.92
N GLY A 147 11.75 -10.72 -24.02
CA GLY A 147 13.12 -11.15 -24.32
C GLY A 147 14.20 -10.07 -24.14
N SER A 148 13.84 -8.83 -23.84
CA SER A 148 14.82 -7.80 -23.50
C SER A 148 15.39 -7.97 -22.10
N ALA A 149 16.52 -7.34 -21.82
CA ALA A 149 17.16 -7.38 -20.51
C ALA A 149 17.75 -6.00 -20.13
N LEU A 150 17.98 -5.79 -18.84
CA LEU A 150 18.58 -4.59 -18.28
C LEU A 150 19.63 -4.97 -17.25
N ASP A 151 20.84 -4.42 -17.38
CA ASP A 151 21.92 -4.63 -16.43
C ASP A 151 21.96 -3.51 -15.38
N GLY A 152 22.20 -3.89 -14.14
CA GLY A 152 22.29 -2.98 -13.00
C GLY A 152 23.32 -3.44 -11.97
N ASP A 153 23.57 -2.55 -11.01
CA ASP A 153 24.46 -2.83 -9.88
C ASP A 153 23.69 -3.39 -8.67
N LEU A 154 22.36 -3.22 -8.66
CA LEU A 154 21.46 -3.82 -7.68
C LEU A 154 20.06 -3.98 -8.29
N LEU A 155 19.38 -5.09 -7.98
CA LEU A 155 17.97 -5.34 -8.23
C LEU A 155 17.20 -5.33 -6.89
N ALA A 156 16.25 -4.44 -6.76
CA ALA A 156 15.33 -4.40 -5.63
C ALA A 156 13.95 -4.95 -6.04
N GLY A 157 13.57 -6.09 -5.52
CA GLY A 157 12.25 -6.70 -5.73
C GLY A 157 11.19 -6.01 -4.88
N ALA A 158 10.32 -5.22 -5.51
CA ALA A 158 9.19 -4.53 -4.94
C ALA A 158 7.87 -4.93 -5.63
N ASP A 159 7.83 -6.14 -6.20
CA ASP A 159 6.83 -6.67 -7.12
C ASP A 159 5.62 -7.33 -6.41
N GLY A 160 5.48 -7.06 -5.11
CA GLY A 160 4.30 -7.35 -4.31
C GLY A 160 4.19 -8.81 -3.88
N VAL A 161 3.02 -9.20 -3.37
CA VAL A 161 2.78 -10.51 -2.74
C VAL A 161 3.11 -11.70 -3.66
N GLY A 162 2.93 -11.55 -4.97
CA GLY A 162 3.30 -12.56 -5.98
C GLY A 162 4.71 -12.39 -6.55
N SER A 163 5.65 -11.87 -5.78
CA SER A 163 7.00 -11.53 -6.21
C SER A 163 7.73 -12.66 -6.95
N ARG A 164 8.13 -12.38 -8.18
CA ARG A 164 9.01 -13.27 -8.97
C ARG A 164 10.46 -13.17 -8.51
N VAL A 165 10.88 -11.99 -8.02
CA VAL A 165 12.21 -11.82 -7.45
C VAL A 165 12.35 -12.71 -6.22
N ARG A 166 11.36 -12.67 -5.29
CA ARG A 166 11.34 -13.57 -4.11
C ARG A 166 11.32 -15.03 -4.52
N ALA A 167 10.47 -15.41 -5.47
CA ALA A 167 10.35 -16.82 -5.88
C ALA A 167 11.68 -17.41 -6.38
N GLN A 168 12.53 -16.60 -7.01
CA GLN A 168 13.86 -17.02 -7.44
C GLN A 168 14.89 -16.95 -6.31
N LEU A 169 14.86 -15.89 -5.51
CA LEU A 169 15.83 -15.63 -4.43
C LEU A 169 15.61 -16.54 -3.21
N LEU A 170 14.36 -16.78 -2.88
CA LEU A 170 13.92 -17.50 -1.67
C LEU A 170 12.82 -18.52 -2.07
N PRO A 171 13.15 -19.61 -2.77
CA PRO A 171 12.15 -20.54 -3.31
C PRO A 171 11.31 -21.21 -2.23
N ASP A 172 11.84 -21.32 -1.00
CA ASP A 172 11.14 -21.92 0.15
C ASP A 172 10.31 -20.90 0.95
N ALA A 173 10.27 -19.62 0.55
CA ALA A 173 9.51 -18.60 1.26
C ALA A 173 7.99 -18.84 1.13
N VAL A 174 7.31 -18.85 2.26
CA VAL A 174 5.86 -19.12 2.34
C VAL A 174 5.11 -17.81 2.61
N VAL A 175 4.06 -17.61 1.84
CA VAL A 175 3.05 -16.57 2.09
C VAL A 175 1.70 -17.23 2.26
N ASP A 176 1.18 -17.19 3.47
CA ASP A 176 -0.12 -17.76 3.79
C ASP A 176 -1.23 -16.86 3.23
N ARG A 177 -2.23 -17.49 2.59
CA ARG A 177 -3.48 -16.81 2.26
C ARG A 177 -4.39 -16.90 3.47
N LEU A 178 -4.85 -15.73 3.93
CA LEU A 178 -5.75 -15.62 5.07
C LEU A 178 -7.22 -15.53 4.60
N ASP A 179 -7.91 -14.49 4.99
CA ASP A 179 -9.30 -14.22 4.64
C ASP A 179 -9.41 -13.36 3.37
N TRP A 180 -10.64 -13.00 3.03
CA TRP A 180 -10.98 -12.10 1.95
C TRP A 180 -11.84 -10.93 2.45
N ALA A 181 -11.81 -9.84 1.70
CA ALA A 181 -12.68 -8.69 1.92
C ALA A 181 -13.15 -8.12 0.58
N LEU A 182 -14.33 -7.53 0.57
CA LEU A 182 -14.80 -6.69 -0.53
C LEU A 182 -14.41 -5.24 -0.25
N TYR A 183 -13.86 -4.61 -1.25
CA TYR A 183 -13.61 -3.16 -1.28
C TYR A 183 -14.55 -2.54 -2.28
N GLY A 184 -15.11 -1.39 -1.92
CA GLY A 184 -15.92 -0.61 -2.84
C GLY A 184 -15.75 0.89 -2.61
N ARG A 185 -16.24 1.64 -3.58
CA ARG A 185 -16.18 3.09 -3.59
C ARG A 185 -17.51 3.68 -4.01
N THR A 186 -17.98 4.68 -3.27
CA THR A 186 -19.21 5.43 -3.55
C THR A 186 -18.87 6.90 -3.64
N VAL A 187 -19.13 7.54 -4.77
CA VAL A 187 -18.85 8.96 -4.95
C VAL A 187 -19.70 9.78 -3.98
N LEU A 188 -19.06 10.73 -3.31
CA LEU A 188 -19.73 11.68 -2.42
C LEU A 188 -20.46 12.74 -3.23
N THR A 189 -21.78 12.72 -3.12
CA THR A 189 -22.61 13.86 -3.54
C THR A 189 -23.06 14.66 -2.29
N PRO A 190 -23.40 15.94 -2.43
CA PRO A 190 -23.95 16.72 -1.31
C PRO A 190 -25.14 16.05 -0.65
N ASP A 191 -26.06 15.48 -1.45
CA ASP A 191 -27.27 14.79 -0.96
C ASP A 191 -26.94 13.51 -0.18
N LEU A 192 -25.97 12.71 -0.69
CA LEU A 192 -25.54 11.50 0.01
C LEU A 192 -24.88 11.86 1.33
N LEU A 193 -24.02 12.89 1.32
CA LEU A 193 -23.33 13.34 2.53
C LEU A 193 -24.31 13.85 3.58
N ALA A 194 -25.31 14.65 3.18
CA ALA A 194 -26.35 15.17 4.07
C ALA A 194 -27.27 14.06 4.64
N ALA A 195 -27.50 13.01 3.86
CA ALA A 195 -28.35 11.88 4.28
C ALA A 195 -27.57 10.79 5.06
N THR A 196 -26.23 10.86 5.11
CA THR A 196 -25.42 9.86 5.81
C THR A 196 -25.34 10.18 7.30
N PRO A 197 -25.61 9.20 8.19
CA PRO A 197 -25.47 9.39 9.64
C PRO A 197 -24.08 9.91 10.04
N PRO A 198 -24.00 10.86 10.99
CA PRO A 198 -22.72 11.48 11.40
C PRO A 198 -21.66 10.49 11.86
N ASP A 199 -22.05 9.36 12.45
CA ASP A 199 -21.12 8.30 12.89
C ASP A 199 -20.41 7.59 11.74
N LEU A 200 -20.83 7.79 10.49
CA LEU A 200 -20.21 7.26 9.28
C LEU A 200 -19.42 8.33 8.50
N VAL A 201 -19.48 9.60 8.91
CA VAL A 201 -18.83 10.72 8.20
C VAL A 201 -17.60 11.21 8.97
N ASP A 202 -16.45 11.28 8.31
CA ASP A 202 -15.17 11.72 8.89
C ASP A 202 -14.83 11.02 10.22
N THR A 203 -15.17 9.73 10.30
CA THR A 203 -14.90 8.89 11.46
C THR A 203 -14.11 7.65 11.07
N PHE A 204 -13.39 7.10 12.04
CA PHE A 204 -12.93 5.72 11.95
C PHE A 204 -14.04 4.85 12.53
N ASN A 205 -14.74 4.12 11.67
CA ASN A 205 -15.90 3.35 12.10
C ASN A 205 -15.81 1.88 11.69
N ARG A 206 -16.55 1.06 12.44
CA ARG A 206 -16.81 -0.32 12.09
C ARG A 206 -18.21 -0.71 12.55
N VAL A 207 -19.05 -1.11 11.62
CA VAL A 207 -20.39 -1.65 11.85
C VAL A 207 -20.27 -3.17 11.82
N THR A 208 -20.71 -3.85 12.89
CA THR A 208 -20.53 -5.30 13.05
C THR A 208 -21.84 -5.98 13.40
N ALA A 209 -22.18 -7.03 12.65
CA ALA A 209 -23.31 -7.91 12.91
C ALA A 209 -22.94 -9.03 13.92
N PRO A 210 -23.92 -9.71 14.53
CA PRO A 210 -23.70 -10.79 15.50
C PRO A 210 -22.88 -11.97 14.95
N ASP A 211 -22.97 -12.24 13.66
CA ASP A 211 -22.24 -13.30 12.96
C ASP A 211 -20.81 -12.90 12.58
N HIS A 212 -20.31 -11.76 13.05
CA HIS A 212 -19.03 -11.15 12.72
C HIS A 212 -18.89 -10.57 11.31
N THR A 213 -19.95 -10.58 10.50
CA THR A 213 -19.97 -9.77 9.28
C THR A 213 -19.81 -8.31 9.65
N ALA A 214 -18.94 -7.60 8.95
CA ALA A 214 -18.67 -6.21 9.29
C ALA A 214 -18.33 -5.35 8.08
N ILE A 215 -18.74 -4.08 8.13
CA ILE A 215 -18.34 -3.05 7.19
C ILE A 215 -17.64 -1.90 7.93
N SER A 216 -16.57 -1.40 7.34
CA SER A 216 -15.95 -0.11 7.73
C SER A 216 -16.14 0.87 6.59
N VAL A 217 -16.54 2.09 6.90
CA VAL A 217 -16.75 3.18 5.93
C VAL A 217 -15.78 4.30 6.25
N ALA A 218 -15.00 4.73 5.28
CA ALA A 218 -14.09 5.86 5.42
C ALA A 218 -14.47 6.98 4.46
N THR A 219 -14.70 8.17 4.98
CA THR A 219 -14.88 9.38 4.17
C THR A 219 -13.54 9.83 3.63
N CYS A 220 -13.42 9.91 2.32
CA CYS A 220 -12.19 10.30 1.63
C CYS A 220 -12.42 11.63 0.91
N ARG A 221 -12.16 12.73 1.60
CA ARG A 221 -12.20 14.10 1.09
C ARG A 221 -10.80 14.71 1.22
N PRO A 222 -10.20 15.23 0.16
CA PRO A 222 -8.88 15.86 0.26
C PRO A 222 -8.95 17.14 1.12
N CYS A 223 -7.86 17.45 1.81
CA CYS A 223 -7.74 18.69 2.60
C CYS A 223 -7.75 19.94 1.71
N ALA A 224 -7.15 19.85 0.52
CA ALA A 224 -7.19 20.87 -0.51
C ALA A 224 -7.55 20.29 -1.87
N PRO A 225 -8.13 21.08 -2.79
CA PRO A 225 -8.32 20.66 -4.18
C PRO A 225 -6.97 20.24 -4.81
N VAL A 226 -6.96 19.09 -5.47
CA VAL A 226 -5.74 18.46 -5.99
C VAL A 226 -4.99 19.38 -6.96
N ALA A 227 -5.72 20.05 -7.86
CA ALA A 227 -5.15 20.96 -8.86
C ALA A 227 -4.48 22.20 -8.20
N GLU A 228 -5.11 22.77 -7.18
CA GLU A 228 -4.56 23.93 -6.45
C GLU A 228 -3.31 23.53 -5.65
N ALA A 229 -3.35 22.40 -4.98
CA ALA A 229 -2.21 21.87 -4.24
C ALA A 229 -1.03 21.59 -5.20
N ALA A 230 -1.29 20.97 -6.36
CA ALA A 230 -0.26 20.71 -7.38
C ALA A 230 0.35 22.01 -7.91
N ALA A 231 -0.47 23.00 -8.24
CA ALA A 231 0.01 24.31 -8.70
C ALA A 231 0.93 25.00 -7.69
N ARG A 232 0.66 24.83 -6.39
CA ARG A 232 1.42 25.44 -5.31
C ARG A 232 2.73 24.71 -5.00
N HIS A 233 2.71 23.38 -4.91
CA HIS A 233 3.81 22.59 -4.35
C HIS A 233 4.66 21.87 -5.40
N ALA A 234 4.10 21.59 -6.57
CA ALA A 234 4.79 20.94 -7.69
C ALA A 234 4.27 21.49 -9.04
N PRO A 235 4.61 22.74 -9.37
CA PRO A 235 4.16 23.37 -10.61
C PRO A 235 4.50 22.51 -11.84
N GLY A 236 3.51 22.28 -12.69
CA GLY A 236 3.64 21.42 -13.88
C GLY A 236 3.29 19.94 -13.68
N LEU A 237 3.20 19.44 -12.45
CA LEU A 237 2.67 18.10 -12.18
C LEU A 237 1.15 18.09 -12.34
N ARG A 238 0.66 17.16 -13.16
CA ARG A 238 -0.79 16.92 -13.30
C ARG A 238 -1.15 15.64 -12.56
N LEU A 239 -2.12 15.76 -11.67
CA LEU A 239 -2.70 14.64 -10.92
C LEU A 239 -4.13 14.40 -11.39
N THR A 240 -4.56 13.15 -11.33
CA THR A 240 -5.96 12.80 -11.58
C THR A 240 -6.85 13.45 -10.52
N ASP A 241 -7.86 14.20 -10.95
CA ASP A 241 -8.87 14.73 -10.02
C ASP A 241 -9.79 13.59 -9.59
N VAL A 242 -9.64 13.18 -8.34
CA VAL A 242 -10.47 12.13 -7.74
C VAL A 242 -11.52 12.81 -6.87
N PRO A 243 -12.81 12.77 -7.25
CA PRO A 243 -13.87 13.34 -6.43
C PRO A 243 -13.88 12.72 -5.04
N GLY A 244 -14.41 13.41 -4.05
CA GLY A 244 -14.62 12.85 -2.72
C GLY A 244 -15.46 11.57 -2.79
N TYR A 245 -15.19 10.59 -1.93
CA TYR A 245 -15.88 9.29 -1.94
C TYR A 245 -15.95 8.67 -0.53
N PHE A 246 -16.91 7.78 -0.34
CA PHE A 246 -16.82 6.77 0.70
C PHE A 246 -16.05 5.57 0.17
N SER A 247 -14.95 5.20 0.84
CA SER A 247 -14.33 3.89 0.69
C SER A 247 -14.92 2.96 1.73
N TRP A 248 -15.42 1.81 1.31
CA TRP A 248 -15.92 0.83 2.25
C TRP A 248 -15.23 -0.52 2.09
N THR A 249 -15.11 -1.22 3.20
CA THR A 249 -14.53 -2.56 3.28
C THR A 249 -15.50 -3.46 4.00
N LEU A 250 -16.00 -4.47 3.30
CA LEU A 250 -16.94 -5.46 3.83
C LEU A 250 -16.22 -6.79 4.02
N THR A 251 -16.37 -7.38 5.20
CA THR A 251 -15.85 -8.69 5.56
C THR A 251 -16.98 -9.56 6.03
N ALA A 252 -17.01 -10.82 5.62
CA ALA A 252 -17.98 -11.80 6.05
C ALA A 252 -17.33 -13.15 6.33
N PRO A 253 -17.82 -13.93 7.31
CA PRO A 253 -17.41 -15.32 7.49
C PRO A 253 -17.80 -16.17 6.27
N GLY A 254 -17.04 -17.24 6.04
CA GLY A 254 -17.38 -18.21 4.99
C GLY A 254 -16.42 -18.18 3.81
N PRO A 255 -16.71 -19.02 2.79
CA PRO A 255 -15.85 -19.14 1.63
C PRO A 255 -15.86 -17.85 0.79
N ARG A 256 -14.78 -17.68 0.05
CA ARG A 256 -14.69 -16.60 -0.95
C ARG A 256 -15.77 -16.77 -2.01
N PRO A 257 -16.33 -15.66 -2.53
CA PRO A 257 -17.21 -15.72 -3.70
C PRO A 257 -16.52 -16.37 -4.89
N GLU A 258 -17.21 -17.26 -5.59
CA GLU A 258 -16.71 -17.92 -6.81
C GLU A 258 -16.73 -16.94 -7.98
N ASP A 259 -17.84 -16.23 -8.18
CA ASP A 259 -17.95 -15.16 -9.17
C ASP A 259 -17.36 -13.87 -8.59
N THR A 260 -16.25 -13.44 -9.17
CA THR A 260 -15.52 -12.23 -8.78
C THR A 260 -15.71 -11.09 -9.77
N SER A 261 -16.72 -11.19 -10.64
CA SER A 261 -17.08 -10.05 -11.49
C SER A 261 -17.57 -8.87 -10.62
N PRO A 262 -17.24 -7.63 -10.97
CA PRO A 262 -17.62 -6.45 -10.20
C PRO A 262 -19.12 -6.42 -9.86
N ALA A 263 -19.99 -6.72 -10.83
CA ALA A 263 -21.43 -6.75 -10.64
C ALA A 263 -21.87 -7.85 -9.66
N ALA A 264 -21.27 -9.04 -9.66
CA ALA A 264 -21.58 -10.10 -8.72
C ALA A 264 -21.14 -9.74 -7.31
N LEU A 265 -19.94 -9.15 -7.16
CA LEU A 265 -19.43 -8.70 -5.87
C LEU A 265 -20.26 -7.57 -5.29
N HIS A 266 -20.71 -6.63 -6.12
CA HIS A 266 -21.61 -5.56 -5.69
C HIS A 266 -22.98 -6.12 -5.24
N ARG A 267 -23.58 -7.06 -6.00
CA ARG A 267 -24.82 -7.73 -5.57
C ARG A 267 -24.64 -8.48 -4.24
N LEU A 268 -23.51 -9.16 -4.05
CA LEU A 268 -23.20 -9.82 -2.79
C LEU A 268 -23.10 -8.81 -1.63
N ALA A 269 -22.44 -7.69 -1.83
CA ALA A 269 -22.37 -6.63 -0.82
C ALA A 269 -23.76 -6.10 -0.46
N LEU A 270 -24.62 -5.82 -1.45
CA LEU A 270 -26.02 -5.39 -1.23
C LEU A 270 -26.83 -6.42 -0.45
N ALA A 271 -26.75 -7.70 -0.84
CA ALA A 271 -27.43 -8.78 -0.13
C ALA A 271 -26.98 -8.89 1.33
N THR A 272 -25.67 -8.73 1.56
CA THR A 272 -25.08 -8.80 2.89
C THR A 272 -25.58 -7.70 3.83
N VAL A 273 -25.74 -6.47 3.34
CA VAL A 273 -26.20 -5.34 4.15
C VAL A 273 -27.71 -5.07 4.08
N ALA A 274 -28.49 -5.93 3.44
CA ALA A 274 -29.92 -5.69 3.15
C ALA A 274 -30.76 -5.37 4.39
N GLY A 275 -30.50 -6.04 5.52
CA GLY A 275 -31.16 -5.83 6.81
C GLY A 275 -30.52 -4.78 7.72
N TRP A 276 -29.52 -4.06 7.24
CA TRP A 276 -28.80 -3.10 8.05
C TRP A 276 -29.41 -1.70 7.97
N HIS A 277 -28.93 -0.78 8.80
CA HIS A 277 -29.38 0.61 8.81
C HIS A 277 -29.30 1.23 7.40
N GLU A 278 -30.33 2.01 7.03
CA GLU A 278 -30.46 2.61 5.69
C GLU A 278 -29.21 3.38 5.26
N GLY A 279 -28.58 4.13 6.18
CA GLY A 279 -27.35 4.88 5.88
C GLY A 279 -26.20 4.00 5.40
N VAL A 280 -26.04 2.77 5.94
CA VAL A 280 -25.03 1.81 5.47
C VAL A 280 -25.44 1.25 4.12
N ARG A 281 -26.69 0.80 4.00
CA ARG A 281 -27.22 0.21 2.78
C ARG A 281 -27.12 1.17 1.60
N ARG A 282 -27.50 2.44 1.79
CA ARG A 282 -27.45 3.47 0.75
C ARG A 282 -26.03 3.75 0.24
N ILE A 283 -25.02 3.73 1.12
CA ILE A 283 -23.62 3.87 0.71
C ILE A 283 -23.23 2.72 -0.23
N VAL A 284 -23.60 1.49 0.07
CA VAL A 284 -23.29 0.33 -0.78
C VAL A 284 -24.14 0.35 -2.06
N GLU A 285 -25.42 0.72 -1.98
CA GLU A 285 -26.34 0.79 -3.12
C GLU A 285 -25.90 1.78 -4.20
N LEU A 286 -25.40 2.93 -3.77
CA LEU A 286 -24.92 3.98 -4.67
C LEU A 286 -23.46 3.80 -5.10
N ALA A 287 -22.82 2.70 -4.71
CA ALA A 287 -21.46 2.41 -5.14
C ALA A 287 -21.41 2.09 -6.63
N ASP A 288 -20.28 2.48 -7.24
CA ASP A 288 -19.96 2.05 -8.60
C ASP A 288 -19.63 0.55 -8.58
N PRO A 289 -20.43 -0.30 -9.27
CA PRO A 289 -20.12 -1.72 -9.34
C PRO A 289 -18.70 -2.01 -9.85
N GLU A 290 -18.24 -1.28 -10.87
CA GLU A 290 -16.89 -1.46 -11.45
C GLU A 290 -15.78 -1.08 -10.46
N ALA A 291 -16.11 -0.33 -9.41
CA ALA A 291 -15.21 -0.01 -8.31
C ALA A 291 -15.29 -1.02 -7.14
N THR A 292 -16.02 -2.13 -7.31
CA THR A 292 -16.15 -3.19 -6.29
C THR A 292 -15.28 -4.39 -6.67
N PHE A 293 -14.38 -4.78 -5.79
CA PHE A 293 -13.46 -5.90 -6.03
C PHE A 293 -13.13 -6.66 -4.75
N VAL A 294 -12.71 -7.92 -4.92
CA VAL A 294 -12.28 -8.76 -3.80
C VAL A 294 -10.78 -8.64 -3.58
N VAL A 295 -10.38 -8.50 -2.33
CA VAL A 295 -8.98 -8.51 -1.90
C VAL A 295 -8.75 -9.76 -1.05
N HIS A 296 -7.66 -10.46 -1.32
CA HIS A 296 -7.13 -11.48 -0.43
C HIS A 296 -6.15 -10.85 0.55
N THR A 297 -6.31 -11.24 1.79
CA THR A 297 -5.32 -10.89 2.80
C THR A 297 -4.27 -12.00 2.86
N HIS A 298 -3.04 -11.60 3.08
CA HIS A 298 -1.89 -12.51 3.12
C HIS A 298 -1.05 -12.24 4.35
N SER A 299 -0.23 -13.22 4.74
CA SER A 299 0.80 -13.06 5.75
C SER A 299 2.03 -13.85 5.36
N ALA A 300 3.16 -13.20 5.24
CA ALA A 300 4.43 -13.86 4.98
C ALA A 300 4.93 -14.53 6.26
N ARG A 301 5.54 -15.71 6.11
CA ARG A 301 6.31 -16.34 7.19
C ARG A 301 7.71 -15.76 7.19
N ARG A 302 8.31 -15.63 8.39
CA ARG A 302 9.67 -15.10 8.54
C ARG A 302 10.65 -15.90 7.68
N VAL A 303 11.43 -15.20 6.87
CA VAL A 303 12.49 -15.78 6.03
C VAL A 303 13.85 -15.62 6.71
N ARG A 304 14.83 -16.41 6.26
CA ARG A 304 16.22 -16.27 6.67
C ARG A 304 16.90 -15.19 5.84
N PRO A 305 17.96 -14.55 6.34
CA PRO A 305 18.86 -13.75 5.51
C PRO A 305 19.35 -14.54 4.30
N TRP A 306 19.59 -13.85 3.19
CA TRP A 306 20.10 -14.43 1.95
C TRP A 306 21.42 -13.83 1.57
N ASP A 307 22.20 -14.58 0.79
CA ASP A 307 23.56 -14.20 0.39
C ASP A 307 23.65 -14.01 -1.13
N GLU A 308 22.86 -13.06 -1.66
CA GLU A 308 22.93 -12.63 -3.06
C GLU A 308 23.37 -11.16 -3.10
N PRO A 309 24.59 -10.85 -3.55
CA PRO A 309 25.16 -9.51 -3.33
C PRO A 309 24.45 -8.39 -4.10
N ALA A 310 23.79 -8.71 -5.21
CA ALA A 310 23.17 -7.73 -6.11
C ALA A 310 21.64 -7.78 -6.14
N VAL A 311 20.99 -8.55 -5.23
CA VAL A 311 19.52 -8.66 -5.22
C VAL A 311 18.98 -8.51 -3.80
N THR A 312 17.95 -7.70 -3.65
CA THR A 312 17.22 -7.53 -2.38
C THR A 312 15.72 -7.44 -2.59
N LEU A 313 14.95 -7.43 -1.49
CA LEU A 313 13.49 -7.38 -1.48
C LEU A 313 13.01 -6.28 -0.55
N LEU A 314 11.80 -5.72 -0.83
CA LEU A 314 11.11 -4.80 0.07
C LEU A 314 9.58 -4.92 -0.04
N GLY A 315 8.88 -4.46 0.98
CA GLY A 315 7.43 -4.40 1.03
C GLY A 315 6.78 -5.78 0.94
N ASP A 316 5.61 -5.84 0.31
CA ASP A 316 4.84 -7.09 0.17
C ASP A 316 5.59 -8.19 -0.60
N ALA A 317 6.68 -7.87 -1.28
CA ALA A 317 7.53 -8.86 -1.92
C ALA A 317 8.20 -9.81 -0.91
N VAL A 318 8.42 -9.36 0.33
CA VAL A 318 9.06 -10.17 1.37
C VAL A 318 8.20 -10.30 2.64
N HIS A 319 7.51 -9.25 3.08
CA HIS A 319 6.81 -9.23 4.36
C HIS A 319 5.34 -8.82 4.23
N SER A 320 4.64 -9.36 3.23
CA SER A 320 3.19 -9.20 3.11
C SER A 320 2.50 -9.51 4.43
N MET A 321 1.54 -8.67 4.83
CA MET A 321 0.89 -8.79 6.14
C MET A 321 -0.60 -8.50 6.09
N SER A 322 -1.33 -8.99 7.09
CA SER A 322 -2.74 -8.67 7.28
C SER A 322 -2.96 -7.15 7.40
N PRO A 323 -3.97 -6.58 6.72
CA PRO A 323 -4.23 -5.14 6.75
C PRO A 323 -4.78 -4.63 8.09
N GLY A 324 -5.06 -5.51 9.05
CA GLY A 324 -5.76 -5.19 10.29
C GLY A 324 -5.15 -4.05 11.12
N ARG A 325 -3.84 -3.82 11.03
CA ARG A 325 -3.16 -2.71 11.70
C ARG A 325 -2.80 -1.54 10.78
N GLY A 326 -2.99 -1.68 9.45
CA GLY A 326 -2.60 -0.66 8.49
C GLY A 326 -1.08 -0.44 8.38
N GLU A 327 -0.26 -1.46 8.67
CA GLU A 327 1.21 -1.33 8.73
C GLU A 327 1.91 -1.55 7.39
N GLY A 328 1.34 -2.34 6.47
CA GLY A 328 2.05 -2.80 5.27
C GLY A 328 2.70 -1.67 4.46
N ALA A 329 1.95 -0.62 4.14
CA ALA A 329 2.51 0.52 3.40
C ALA A 329 3.55 1.31 4.24
N ASN A 330 3.35 1.43 5.56
CA ASN A 330 4.28 2.13 6.44
C ASN A 330 5.63 1.42 6.53
N VAL A 331 5.61 0.09 6.64
CA VAL A 331 6.82 -0.74 6.63
C VAL A 331 7.51 -0.65 5.27
N ALA A 332 6.77 -0.75 4.15
CA ALA A 332 7.36 -0.62 2.81
C ALA A 332 8.00 0.76 2.56
N LEU A 333 7.45 1.83 3.11
CA LEU A 333 8.07 3.16 3.07
C LEU A 333 9.34 3.22 3.92
N ARG A 334 9.33 2.58 5.10
CA ARG A 334 10.52 2.45 5.96
C ARG A 334 11.62 1.68 5.24
N ASP A 335 11.28 0.59 4.54
CA ASP A 335 12.22 -0.16 3.70
C ASP A 335 12.89 0.74 2.66
N ALA A 336 12.06 1.48 1.91
CA ALA A 336 12.51 2.39 0.86
C ALA A 336 13.50 3.43 1.40
N HIS A 337 13.19 4.03 2.54
CA HIS A 337 14.08 4.99 3.19
C HIS A 337 15.36 4.33 3.71
N THR A 338 15.25 3.22 4.45
CA THR A 338 16.41 2.55 5.06
C THR A 338 17.40 2.08 3.98
N LEU A 339 16.89 1.45 2.91
CA LEU A 339 17.71 0.98 1.80
C LEU A 339 18.36 2.16 1.04
N SER A 340 17.58 3.16 0.63
CA SER A 340 18.13 4.29 -0.14
C SER A 340 19.15 5.11 0.66
N ALA A 341 18.92 5.34 1.95
CA ALA A 341 19.84 6.05 2.82
C ALA A 341 21.14 5.24 3.06
N GLY A 342 21.01 3.93 3.29
CA GLY A 342 22.18 3.05 3.44
C GLY A 342 23.05 3.00 2.18
N LEU A 343 22.43 2.86 1.01
CA LEU A 343 23.15 2.88 -0.27
C LEU A 343 23.82 4.24 -0.52
N ALA A 344 23.16 5.35 -0.18
CA ALA A 344 23.72 6.69 -0.30
C ALA A 344 24.95 6.89 0.59
N ALA A 345 24.89 6.42 1.84
CA ALA A 345 26.01 6.48 2.77
C ALA A 345 27.19 5.63 2.28
N ALA A 346 26.95 4.40 1.83
CA ALA A 346 27.99 3.52 1.31
C ALA A 346 28.69 4.13 0.08
N ALA A 347 27.91 4.68 -0.86
CA ALA A 347 28.47 5.33 -2.04
C ALA A 347 29.32 6.57 -1.69
N ALA A 348 28.86 7.40 -0.76
CA ALA A 348 29.61 8.58 -0.30
C ALA A 348 30.92 8.22 0.41
N GLU A 349 30.97 7.07 1.07
CA GLU A 349 32.13 6.55 1.79
C GLU A 349 33.02 5.63 0.94
N GLY A 350 32.64 5.38 -0.33
CA GLY A 350 33.37 4.47 -1.22
C GLY A 350 33.28 2.99 -0.81
N ARG A 351 32.27 2.63 -0.02
CA ARG A 351 32.03 1.24 0.42
C ARG A 351 31.16 0.46 -0.60
N PRO A 352 31.31 -0.86 -0.66
CA PRO A 352 30.47 -1.70 -1.50
C PRO A 352 28.98 -1.55 -1.19
N LEU A 353 28.13 -1.43 -2.21
CA LEU A 353 26.66 -1.37 -2.05
C LEU A 353 26.11 -2.62 -1.39
N ALA A 354 26.75 -3.78 -1.59
CA ALA A 354 26.37 -5.05 -0.97
C ALA A 354 26.40 -5.00 0.57
N GLU A 355 27.31 -4.24 1.18
CA GLU A 355 27.36 -4.08 2.64
C GLU A 355 26.13 -3.32 3.15
N ALA A 356 25.76 -2.21 2.49
CA ALA A 356 24.58 -1.43 2.84
C ALA A 356 23.29 -2.24 2.63
N LYS A 357 23.22 -3.04 1.53
CA LYS A 357 22.15 -3.97 1.25
C LYS A 357 21.99 -4.98 2.40
N THR A 358 23.07 -5.64 2.81
CA THR A 358 23.04 -6.65 3.88
C THR A 358 22.63 -6.03 5.22
N ALA A 359 23.13 -4.84 5.55
CA ALA A 359 22.71 -4.12 6.75
C ALA A 359 21.21 -3.77 6.74
N TYR A 360 20.71 -3.33 5.59
CA TYR A 360 19.27 -3.10 5.38
C TYR A 360 18.45 -4.37 5.62
N GLU A 361 18.85 -5.49 5.02
CA GLU A 361 18.14 -6.77 5.10
C GLU A 361 18.00 -7.26 6.54
N HIS A 362 19.09 -7.20 7.30
CA HIS A 362 19.05 -7.56 8.73
C HIS A 362 18.08 -6.68 9.50
N ALA A 363 18.16 -5.36 9.33
CA ALA A 363 17.25 -4.43 10.01
C ALA A 363 15.78 -4.65 9.58
N MET A 364 15.55 -4.84 8.26
CA MET A 364 14.23 -5.07 7.69
C MET A 364 13.60 -6.35 8.23
N LEU A 365 14.35 -7.45 8.28
CA LEU A 365 13.84 -8.73 8.80
C LEU A 365 13.37 -8.61 10.26
N ASP A 366 13.98 -7.76 11.06
CA ASP A 366 13.57 -7.57 12.45
C ASP A 366 12.30 -6.72 12.57
N TYR A 367 12.30 -5.50 12.03
CA TYR A 367 11.13 -4.64 12.22
C TYR A 367 9.92 -5.06 11.39
N ALA A 368 10.12 -5.59 10.18
CA ALA A 368 9.02 -5.96 9.32
C ALA A 368 8.30 -7.21 9.83
N PHE A 369 9.04 -8.25 10.25
CA PHE A 369 8.39 -9.45 10.77
C PHE A 369 7.82 -9.26 12.18
N THR A 370 8.33 -8.32 12.98
CA THR A 370 7.63 -7.84 14.18
C THR A 370 6.26 -7.24 13.82
N ALA A 371 6.17 -6.45 12.75
CA ALA A 371 4.89 -5.89 12.28
C ALA A 371 3.96 -6.98 11.70
N VAL A 372 4.51 -7.96 10.95
CA VAL A 372 3.75 -9.12 10.44
C VAL A 372 3.09 -9.88 11.60
N GLU A 373 3.87 -10.27 12.60
CA GLU A 373 3.39 -11.00 13.78
C GLU A 373 2.34 -10.19 14.55
N ALA A 374 2.60 -8.92 14.80
CA ALA A 374 1.65 -8.03 15.45
C ALA A 374 0.34 -7.89 14.66
N SER A 375 0.39 -7.91 13.32
CA SER A 375 -0.80 -7.81 12.46
C SER A 375 -1.71 -9.03 12.56
N LEU A 376 -1.18 -10.19 12.92
CA LEU A 376 -1.95 -11.42 13.15
C LEU A 376 -2.63 -11.46 14.54
N GLN A 377 -2.11 -10.72 15.51
CA GLN A 377 -2.57 -10.75 16.92
C GLN A 377 -3.67 -9.73 17.24
N GLN A 378 -4.20 -9.01 16.28
CA GLN A 378 -5.18 -7.95 16.51
C GLN A 378 -6.56 -8.48 16.91
N PRO A 379 -7.08 -8.12 18.09
CA PRO A 379 -8.40 -8.56 18.56
C PRO A 379 -9.57 -7.96 17.76
N PHE A 380 -9.36 -6.91 17.00
CA PHE A 380 -10.35 -6.25 16.14
C PHE A 380 -10.23 -6.64 14.66
N ALA A 381 -9.29 -7.50 14.31
CA ALA A 381 -9.11 -7.92 12.95
C ALA A 381 -10.06 -9.10 12.65
N PRO A 382 -11.10 -8.90 11.82
CA PRO A 382 -11.84 -10.03 11.25
C PRO A 382 -10.93 -10.85 10.32
N PHE A 383 -9.72 -10.36 10.06
CA PHE A 383 -8.68 -10.92 9.22
C PHE A 383 -7.64 -11.74 9.99
N ALA A 384 -7.69 -11.76 11.32
CA ALA A 384 -6.78 -12.54 12.15
C ALA A 384 -7.53 -13.74 12.73
N ARG A 385 -7.73 -14.79 11.95
CA ARG A 385 -7.95 -16.11 12.53
C ARG A 385 -6.61 -16.65 13.03
N PRO A 386 -6.57 -17.30 14.21
CA PRO A 386 -5.37 -18.00 14.62
C PRO A 386 -5.03 -19.01 13.51
N VAL A 387 -3.81 -18.91 12.99
CA VAL A 387 -3.26 -19.88 12.06
C VAL A 387 -3.40 -21.25 12.75
N ARG A 388 -4.24 -22.14 12.21
CA ARG A 388 -4.22 -23.54 12.68
C ARG A 388 -2.80 -24.05 12.44
N PRO A 389 -2.13 -24.58 13.47
CA PRO A 389 -0.85 -25.22 13.26
C PRO A 389 -1.03 -26.31 12.20
N PRO A 390 -0.04 -26.53 11.32
CA PRO A 390 -0.12 -27.60 10.34
C PRO A 390 -0.40 -28.90 11.09
N ALA A 391 -1.36 -29.67 10.60
CA ALA A 391 -1.57 -31.03 11.08
C ALA A 391 -0.22 -31.77 10.97
N ARG A 392 0.21 -32.40 12.08
CA ARG A 392 1.43 -33.20 12.15
C ARG A 392 1.36 -34.38 11.21
#